data_60d3644b4315c53897604ddf8ee77e24
#
_entry.id   60d3644b4315c53897604ddf8ee77e24
#
_cell.length_a   1.000
_cell.length_b   1.000
_cell.length_c   1.000
_cell.angle_alpha   90.00
_cell.angle_beta   90.00
_cell.angle_gamma   90.00
#
_symmetry.space_group_name_H-M   'P 1'
#
loop_
_entity.id
_entity.type
_entity.pdbx_description
1 polymer ?
#
loop_
_entity_poly.entity_id
_entity_poly.type
_entity_poly.pdbx_seq_one_letter_code
_entity_poly.pdbx_strand_id
1 'polypeptide(L)'
;TAIFQLRKVVNQIIQKYGSVDQIKVTLLPELKASRYRRRIIYSERKRRRKDSLNIKQKVIDLGKNPTFLNITKLQLWEESKGFCPYTGSSIELEDLFTNKVSVVYIRPWERFLNDSNLNRALCKTYFKKHIEGQTPYEFFSSNSKYNWDTIKQRTAKIFSSSKTHPNSFEKFKHFVLIGNQNANYLTEINDQHHLSLEVQCYLNKICSNVLMSKGFVNNRLREKWNLDLPEKKERQTFLEDYRIHALHALITACSEPKFLNALAHYNRFETSSDPSL
;
A
#
# COMPACT_ATOMS: atom_id res chain seq x y z
N THR A 1 -1.28 -11.55 15.18
CA THR A 1 -0.89 -10.25 14.65
C THR A 1 0.51 -9.88 15.12
N ALA A 2 1.27 -9.07 14.34
CA ALA A 2 2.67 -8.71 14.63
C ALA A 2 2.84 -8.04 16.02
N ILE A 3 1.93 -7.14 16.41
CA ILE A 3 1.96 -6.47 17.72
C ILE A 3 1.78 -7.46 18.87
N PHE A 4 0.96 -8.50 18.70
CA PHE A 4 0.81 -9.55 19.71
C PHE A 4 2.10 -10.33 19.91
N GLN A 5 2.81 -10.66 18.84
CA GLN A 5 4.11 -11.33 18.92
C GLN A 5 5.16 -10.42 19.57
N LEU A 6 5.22 -9.16 19.19
CA LEU A 6 6.08 -8.16 19.83
C LEU A 6 5.83 -8.09 21.33
N ARG A 7 4.56 -7.97 21.76
CA ARG A 7 4.18 -7.96 23.17
C ARG A 7 4.66 -9.19 23.93
N LYS A 8 4.52 -10.36 23.30
CA LYS A 8 5.00 -11.63 23.91
C LYS A 8 6.50 -11.58 24.13
N VAL A 9 7.27 -11.16 23.12
CA VAL A 9 8.74 -11.06 23.22
C VAL A 9 9.16 -10.03 24.27
N VAL A 10 8.58 -8.84 24.26
CA VAL A 10 8.90 -7.78 25.23
C VAL A 10 8.58 -8.22 26.65
N ASN A 11 7.45 -8.86 26.88
CA ASN A 11 7.09 -9.37 28.21
C ASN A 11 8.08 -10.44 28.68
N GLN A 12 8.52 -11.36 27.80
CA GLN A 12 9.54 -12.36 28.14
C GLN A 12 10.88 -11.73 28.51
N ILE A 13 11.30 -10.67 27.80
CA ILE A 13 12.52 -9.94 28.11
C ILE A 13 12.42 -9.26 29.48
N ILE A 14 11.33 -8.53 29.74
CA ILE A 14 11.11 -7.85 31.03
C ILE A 14 11.04 -8.86 32.18
N GLN A 15 10.37 -9.98 31.98
CA GLN A 15 10.25 -11.02 32.98
C GLN A 15 11.61 -11.65 33.35
N LYS A 16 12.50 -11.80 32.33
CA LYS A 16 13.81 -12.44 32.54
C LYS A 16 14.88 -11.46 33.03
N TYR A 17 14.87 -10.23 32.56
CA TYR A 17 15.96 -9.28 32.77
C TYR A 17 15.55 -8.01 33.57
N GLY A 18 14.28 -7.85 33.91
CA GLY A 18 13.75 -6.69 34.61
C GLY A 18 13.37 -5.53 33.67
N SER A 19 13.28 -4.33 34.25
CA SER A 19 12.94 -3.11 33.49
C SER A 19 14.01 -2.79 32.45
N VAL A 20 13.57 -2.25 31.32
CA VAL A 20 14.43 -1.91 30.18
C VAL A 20 14.66 -0.38 30.15
N ASP A 21 15.93 0.05 30.20
CA ASP A 21 16.29 1.48 30.22
C ASP A 21 16.19 2.11 28.83
N GLN A 22 16.47 1.34 27.79
CA GLN A 22 16.43 1.82 26.41
C GLN A 22 15.98 0.72 25.43
N ILE A 23 15.12 1.08 24.50
CA ILE A 23 14.72 0.21 23.40
C ILE A 23 15.15 0.86 22.08
N LYS A 24 15.94 0.14 21.28
CA LYS A 24 16.27 0.54 19.90
C LYS A 24 15.51 -0.32 18.91
N VAL A 25 14.77 0.32 18.00
CA VAL A 25 13.95 -0.36 16.99
C VAL A 25 14.39 0.07 15.60
N THR A 26 14.62 -0.92 14.73
CA THR A 26 14.83 -0.63 13.31
C THR A 26 13.51 -0.61 12.61
N LEU A 27 13.19 0.52 12.01
CA LEU A 27 12.07 0.66 11.09
C LEU A 27 12.54 0.37 9.68
N LEU A 28 11.65 -0.25 8.91
CA LEU A 28 11.82 -0.24 7.46
C LEU A 28 11.91 1.21 6.99
N PRO A 29 12.83 1.53 6.07
CA PRO A 29 13.03 2.90 5.67
C PRO A 29 11.72 3.46 5.13
N GLU A 30 11.21 4.53 5.76
CA GLU A 30 10.45 5.48 4.96
C GLU A 30 11.31 5.75 3.73
N LEU A 31 10.80 5.39 2.57
CA LEU A 31 11.32 5.95 1.34
C LEU A 31 11.10 7.46 1.46
N LYS A 32 12.05 8.17 2.05
CA LYS A 32 12.02 9.64 2.08
C LYS A 32 12.00 10.06 0.63
N ALA A 33 10.80 10.28 0.14
CA ALA A 33 10.60 10.80 -1.19
C ALA A 33 11.48 12.05 -1.33
N SER A 34 12.25 12.13 -2.40
CA SER A 34 13.05 13.31 -2.72
C SER A 34 12.18 14.57 -2.61
N ARG A 35 12.77 15.75 -2.46
CA ARG A 35 12.00 17.02 -2.45
C ARG A 35 11.04 17.11 -3.63
N TYR A 36 11.50 16.69 -4.80
CA TYR A 36 10.71 16.63 -6.02
C TYR A 36 9.50 15.67 -5.87
N ARG A 37 9.72 14.45 -5.41
CA ARG A 37 8.66 13.46 -5.22
C ARG A 37 7.65 13.89 -4.14
N ARG A 38 8.11 14.55 -3.06
CA ARG A 38 7.22 15.13 -2.04
C ARG A 38 6.33 16.23 -2.60
N ARG A 39 6.85 17.08 -3.50
CA ARG A 39 6.04 18.10 -4.19
C ARG A 39 4.96 17.46 -5.08
N ILE A 40 5.31 16.40 -5.81
CA ILE A 40 4.34 15.63 -6.62
C ILE A 40 3.26 15.05 -5.72
N ILE A 41 3.62 14.33 -4.66
CA ILE A 41 2.66 13.75 -3.71
C ILE A 41 1.74 14.83 -3.11
N TYR A 42 2.31 15.98 -2.74
CA TYR A 42 1.52 17.09 -2.20
C TYR A 42 0.55 17.67 -3.24
N SER A 43 1.01 17.89 -4.48
CA SER A 43 0.15 18.40 -5.56
C SER A 43 -0.96 17.40 -5.91
N GLU A 44 -0.67 16.10 -5.93
CA GLU A 44 -1.67 15.05 -6.13
C GLU A 44 -2.70 14.99 -4.99
N ARG A 45 -2.26 15.08 -3.73
CA ARG A 45 -3.17 15.16 -2.57
C ARG A 45 -4.08 16.36 -2.64
N LYS A 46 -3.54 17.54 -3.01
CA LYS A 46 -4.31 18.77 -3.21
C LYS A 46 -5.34 18.60 -4.31
N ARG A 47 -4.95 18.03 -5.45
CA ARG A 47 -5.85 17.72 -6.57
C ARG A 47 -6.95 16.77 -6.14
N ARG A 48 -6.61 15.60 -5.54
CA ARG A 48 -7.60 14.62 -5.04
C ARG A 48 -8.60 15.24 -4.06
N ARG A 49 -8.13 16.12 -3.17
CA ARG A 49 -9.01 16.84 -2.25
C ARG A 49 -9.99 17.77 -2.98
N LYS A 50 -9.51 18.50 -3.99
CA LYS A 50 -10.34 19.36 -4.83
C LYS A 50 -11.37 18.54 -5.60
N ASP A 51 -10.94 17.44 -6.22
CA ASP A 51 -11.82 16.55 -6.98
C ASP A 51 -12.90 15.93 -6.07
N SER A 52 -12.53 15.50 -4.86
CA SER A 52 -13.49 14.98 -3.87
C SER A 52 -14.52 16.03 -3.44
N LEU A 53 -14.12 17.29 -3.26
CA LEU A 53 -15.03 18.38 -2.94
C LEU A 53 -15.98 18.68 -4.10
N ASN A 54 -15.50 18.67 -5.34
CA ASN A 54 -16.33 18.85 -6.52
C ASN A 54 -17.37 17.75 -6.67
N ILE A 55 -16.96 16.49 -6.46
CA ILE A 55 -17.89 15.36 -6.50
C ILE A 55 -18.91 15.44 -5.37
N LYS A 56 -18.48 15.84 -4.16
CA LYS A 56 -19.39 16.07 -3.04
C LYS A 56 -20.46 17.12 -3.40
N GLN A 57 -20.04 18.22 -4.03
CA GLN A 57 -20.97 19.27 -4.46
C GLN A 57 -21.96 18.74 -5.52
N LYS A 58 -21.47 18.00 -6.53
CA LYS A 58 -22.34 17.36 -7.54
C LYS A 58 -23.39 16.44 -6.92
N VAL A 59 -23.03 15.65 -5.87
CA VAL A 59 -24.00 14.80 -5.16
C VAL A 59 -25.10 15.65 -4.51
N ILE A 60 -24.74 16.80 -3.93
CA ILE A 60 -25.69 17.73 -3.32
C ILE A 60 -26.60 18.35 -4.40
N ASP A 61 -26.02 18.78 -5.53
CA ASP A 61 -26.75 19.38 -6.65
C ASP A 61 -27.76 18.40 -7.27
N LEU A 62 -27.47 17.09 -7.18
CA LEU A 62 -28.39 16.01 -7.55
C LEU A 62 -29.47 15.71 -6.49
N GLY A 63 -29.56 16.51 -5.42
CA GLY A 63 -30.54 16.34 -4.35
C GLY A 63 -30.30 15.10 -3.48
N LYS A 64 -29.05 14.59 -3.45
CA LYS A 64 -28.69 13.39 -2.67
C LYS A 64 -27.81 13.72 -1.47
N ASN A 65 -27.97 12.98 -0.37
CA ASN A 65 -27.08 13.14 0.78
C ASN A 65 -25.63 12.79 0.41
N PRO A 66 -24.63 13.64 0.74
CA PRO A 66 -23.23 13.41 0.42
C PRO A 66 -22.56 12.40 1.37
N THR A 67 -23.12 11.21 1.47
CA THR A 67 -22.53 10.10 2.20
C THR A 67 -21.29 9.58 1.48
N PHE A 68 -20.38 8.93 2.22
CA PHE A 68 -19.19 8.30 1.63
C PHE A 68 -19.56 7.37 0.46
N LEU A 69 -20.63 6.59 0.61
CA LEU A 69 -21.09 5.68 -0.44
C LEU A 69 -21.56 6.42 -1.69
N ASN A 70 -22.35 7.47 -1.55
CA ASN A 70 -22.88 8.23 -2.70
C ASN A 70 -21.76 8.98 -3.44
N ILE A 71 -20.81 9.56 -2.69
CA ILE A 71 -19.61 10.17 -3.27
C ILE A 71 -18.80 9.13 -4.05
N THR A 72 -18.56 7.96 -3.45
CA THR A 72 -17.83 6.87 -4.11
C THR A 72 -18.56 6.36 -5.35
N LYS A 73 -19.88 6.18 -5.29
CA LYS A 73 -20.67 5.75 -6.45
C LYS A 73 -20.56 6.75 -7.60
N LEU A 74 -20.70 8.04 -7.35
CA LEU A 74 -20.61 9.08 -8.39
C LEU A 74 -19.20 9.14 -8.97
N GLN A 75 -18.16 9.06 -8.13
CA GLN A 75 -16.77 9.03 -8.59
C GLN A 75 -16.51 7.83 -9.52
N LEU A 76 -16.93 6.64 -9.13
CA LEU A 76 -16.76 5.42 -9.92
C LEU A 76 -17.58 5.46 -11.21
N TRP A 77 -18.74 6.12 -11.19
CA TRP A 77 -19.58 6.32 -12.37
C TRP A 77 -18.92 7.22 -13.41
N GLU A 78 -18.33 8.34 -12.98
CA GLU A 78 -17.56 9.22 -13.86
C GLU A 78 -16.31 8.51 -14.42
N GLU A 79 -15.58 7.75 -13.59
CA GLU A 79 -14.41 6.97 -14.02
C GLU A 79 -14.77 5.89 -15.05
N SER A 80 -15.91 5.23 -14.90
CA SER A 80 -16.38 4.20 -15.82
C SER A 80 -17.22 4.72 -16.97
N LYS A 81 -17.33 6.05 -17.11
CA LYS A 81 -18.12 6.72 -18.17
C LYS A 81 -19.58 6.27 -18.20
N GLY A 82 -20.15 5.96 -17.04
CA GLY A 82 -21.52 5.47 -16.93
C GLY A 82 -21.74 4.03 -17.34
N PHE A 83 -20.69 3.19 -17.48
CA PHE A 83 -20.83 1.78 -17.85
C PHE A 83 -20.43 0.84 -16.73
N CYS A 84 -21.13 -0.30 -16.66
CA CYS A 84 -20.72 -1.40 -15.78
C CYS A 84 -19.58 -2.18 -16.44
N PRO A 85 -18.37 -2.26 -15.84
CA PRO A 85 -17.25 -2.97 -16.46
C PRO A 85 -17.47 -4.48 -16.60
N TYR A 86 -18.29 -5.06 -15.74
CA TYR A 86 -18.60 -6.49 -15.76
C TYR A 86 -19.59 -6.85 -16.86
N THR A 87 -20.72 -6.17 -16.94
CA THR A 87 -21.79 -6.49 -17.90
C THR A 87 -21.67 -5.70 -19.20
N GLY A 88 -21.01 -4.54 -19.17
CA GLY A 88 -20.94 -3.60 -20.31
C GLY A 88 -22.19 -2.76 -20.50
N SER A 89 -23.23 -2.95 -19.68
CA SER A 89 -24.47 -2.18 -19.77
C SER A 89 -24.30 -0.75 -19.22
N SER A 90 -25.06 0.19 -19.72
CA SER A 90 -25.12 1.56 -19.19
C SER A 90 -25.70 1.56 -17.76
N ILE A 91 -25.24 2.50 -17.00
CA ILE A 91 -25.74 2.83 -15.66
C ILE A 91 -26.25 4.24 -15.74
N GLU A 92 -27.55 4.41 -15.70
CA GLU A 92 -28.17 5.73 -15.68
C GLU A 92 -27.94 6.42 -14.34
N LEU A 93 -27.85 7.74 -14.35
CA LEU A 93 -27.57 8.52 -13.15
C LEU A 93 -28.64 8.33 -12.07
N GLU A 94 -29.89 8.16 -12.48
CA GLU A 94 -31.04 7.90 -11.59
C GLU A 94 -30.91 6.57 -10.86
N ASP A 95 -30.40 5.52 -11.56
CA ASP A 95 -30.19 4.19 -11.00
C ASP A 95 -29.00 4.12 -10.05
N LEU A 96 -28.03 5.04 -10.20
CA LEU A 96 -26.76 5.03 -9.47
C LEU A 96 -26.96 5.02 -7.95
N PHE A 97 -27.88 5.83 -7.45
CA PHE A 97 -28.14 5.99 -6.01
C PHE A 97 -29.18 5.02 -5.46
N THR A 98 -29.66 4.13 -6.31
CA THR A 98 -30.63 3.09 -5.92
C THR A 98 -29.93 1.78 -5.56
N ASN A 99 -30.73 0.76 -5.19
CA ASN A 99 -30.25 -0.59 -4.94
C ASN A 99 -29.91 -1.37 -6.23
N LYS A 100 -30.14 -0.80 -7.42
CA LYS A 100 -29.83 -1.44 -8.70
C LYS A 100 -28.34 -1.50 -8.99
N VAL A 101 -27.54 -0.61 -8.36
CA VAL A 101 -26.10 -0.48 -8.57
C VAL A 101 -25.36 -0.61 -7.24
N SER A 102 -24.39 -1.48 -7.21
CA SER A 102 -23.55 -1.74 -6.04
C SER A 102 -22.07 -1.42 -6.34
N VAL A 103 -21.35 -1.01 -5.31
CA VAL A 103 -19.88 -0.96 -5.33
C VAL A 103 -19.36 -2.34 -5.00
N VAL A 104 -18.43 -2.84 -5.80
CA VAL A 104 -17.77 -4.15 -5.61
C VAL A 104 -16.26 -3.97 -5.62
N TYR A 105 -15.55 -4.88 -4.95
CA TYR A 105 -14.12 -4.99 -5.09
C TYR A 105 -13.79 -5.75 -6.37
N ILE A 106 -12.87 -5.22 -7.17
CA ILE A 106 -12.37 -5.88 -8.39
C ILE A 106 -11.63 -7.17 -8.00
N ARG A 107 -10.80 -7.07 -6.98
CA ARG A 107 -10.11 -8.20 -6.35
C ARG A 107 -10.70 -8.37 -4.95
N PRO A 108 -11.21 -9.56 -4.57
CA PRO A 108 -11.89 -9.79 -3.30
C PRO A 108 -11.08 -9.30 -2.11
N TRP A 109 -11.70 -8.50 -1.25
CA TRP A 109 -11.03 -7.89 -0.10
C TRP A 109 -10.47 -8.96 0.86
N GLU A 110 -11.17 -10.05 1.05
CA GLU A 110 -10.78 -11.16 1.94
C GLU A 110 -9.46 -11.81 1.53
N ARG A 111 -9.14 -11.79 0.23
CA ARG A 111 -7.92 -12.41 -0.31
C ARG A 111 -6.76 -11.41 -0.46
N PHE A 112 -7.07 -10.15 -0.75
CA PHE A 112 -6.07 -9.16 -1.16
C PHE A 112 -5.94 -7.98 -0.20
N LEU A 113 -6.83 -7.83 0.78
CA LEU A 113 -6.85 -6.78 1.81
C LEU A 113 -6.68 -5.36 1.25
N ASN A 114 -7.10 -5.13 0.01
CA ASN A 114 -6.95 -3.86 -0.70
C ASN A 114 -8.28 -3.11 -0.74
N ASP A 115 -8.40 -2.08 0.10
CA ASP A 115 -9.58 -1.19 0.19
C ASP A 115 -9.42 0.12 -0.61
N SER A 116 -8.43 0.21 -1.49
CA SER A 116 -8.21 1.41 -2.30
C SER A 116 -9.30 1.62 -3.36
N ASN A 117 -9.49 2.86 -3.77
CA ASN A 117 -10.40 3.20 -4.88
C ASN A 117 -10.04 2.50 -6.21
N LEU A 118 -8.76 2.14 -6.39
CA LEU A 118 -8.30 1.39 -7.55
C LEU A 118 -8.87 -0.04 -7.57
N ASN A 119 -9.19 -0.59 -6.41
CA ASN A 119 -9.78 -1.92 -6.27
C ASN A 119 -11.32 -1.91 -6.25
N ARG A 120 -11.97 -0.76 -6.45
CA ARG A 120 -13.43 -0.64 -6.44
C ARG A 120 -13.97 -0.37 -7.83
N ALA A 121 -15.11 -0.96 -8.15
CA ALA A 121 -15.84 -0.70 -9.40
C ALA A 121 -17.35 -0.73 -9.16
N LEU A 122 -18.11 -0.15 -10.10
CA LEU A 122 -19.56 -0.29 -10.12
C LEU A 122 -19.98 -1.60 -10.77
N CYS A 123 -20.98 -2.22 -10.20
CA CYS A 123 -21.59 -3.42 -10.75
C CYS A 123 -23.11 -3.34 -10.62
N LYS A 124 -23.84 -3.83 -11.63
CA LYS A 124 -25.29 -4.05 -11.49
C LYS A 124 -25.54 -5.07 -10.37
N THR A 125 -26.45 -4.77 -9.45
CA THR A 125 -26.62 -5.56 -8.23
C THR A 125 -27.01 -7.02 -8.50
N TYR A 126 -27.78 -7.28 -9.55
CA TYR A 126 -28.12 -8.65 -9.95
C TYR A 126 -26.88 -9.48 -10.33
N PHE A 127 -25.85 -8.83 -10.85
CA PHE A 127 -24.61 -9.51 -11.29
C PHE A 127 -23.61 -9.69 -10.15
N LYS A 128 -23.70 -8.87 -9.08
CA LYS A 128 -22.77 -8.89 -7.95
C LYS A 128 -22.65 -10.28 -7.33
N LYS A 129 -23.77 -10.98 -7.10
CA LYS A 129 -23.78 -12.32 -6.48
C LYS A 129 -22.99 -13.36 -7.26
N HIS A 130 -22.89 -13.21 -8.57
CA HIS A 130 -22.18 -14.17 -9.43
C HIS A 130 -20.64 -14.04 -9.34
N ILE A 131 -20.15 -12.84 -9.04
CA ILE A 131 -18.70 -12.54 -8.99
C ILE A 131 -18.12 -12.54 -7.58
N GLU A 132 -18.93 -12.84 -6.56
CA GLU A 132 -18.51 -12.75 -5.16
C GLU A 132 -17.37 -13.74 -4.86
N GLY A 133 -16.31 -13.25 -4.20
CA GLY A 133 -15.13 -14.05 -3.85
C GLY A 133 -14.16 -14.37 -5.01
N GLN A 134 -14.48 -13.95 -6.23
CA GLN A 134 -13.66 -14.23 -7.42
C GLN A 134 -13.10 -12.97 -8.05
N THR A 135 -11.91 -13.08 -8.66
CA THR A 135 -11.40 -12.02 -9.52
C THR A 135 -12.14 -12.02 -10.87
N PRO A 136 -12.17 -10.90 -11.62
CA PRO A 136 -12.79 -10.88 -12.95
C PRO A 136 -12.23 -11.97 -13.86
N TYR A 137 -10.92 -12.19 -13.85
CA TYR A 137 -10.29 -13.25 -14.64
C TYR A 137 -10.82 -14.64 -14.25
N GLU A 138 -10.84 -14.96 -12.96
CA GLU A 138 -11.32 -16.27 -12.47
C GLU A 138 -12.78 -16.50 -12.89
N PHE A 139 -13.66 -15.51 -12.72
CA PHE A 139 -15.07 -15.62 -13.07
C PHE A 139 -15.29 -15.77 -14.58
N PHE A 140 -14.68 -14.91 -15.39
CA PHE A 140 -14.94 -14.90 -16.83
C PHE A 140 -14.22 -16.03 -17.59
N SER A 141 -13.07 -16.52 -17.08
CA SER A 141 -12.35 -17.63 -17.69
C SER A 141 -12.98 -18.98 -17.40
N SER A 142 -13.60 -19.16 -16.23
CA SER A 142 -14.26 -20.41 -15.84
C SER A 142 -15.66 -20.57 -16.48
N ASN A 143 -16.23 -19.50 -17.04
CA ASN A 143 -17.58 -19.50 -17.56
C ASN A 143 -17.59 -19.41 -19.10
N SER A 144 -17.95 -20.51 -19.75
CA SER A 144 -17.97 -20.63 -21.23
C SER A 144 -18.94 -19.65 -21.93
N LYS A 145 -19.85 -19.02 -21.20
CA LYS A 145 -20.78 -18.01 -21.75
C LYS A 145 -20.09 -16.69 -22.11
N TYR A 146 -18.87 -16.46 -21.61
CA TYR A 146 -18.16 -15.20 -21.76
C TYR A 146 -16.83 -15.42 -22.47
N ASN A 147 -16.48 -14.53 -23.39
CA ASN A 147 -15.15 -14.48 -24.00
C ASN A 147 -14.31 -13.44 -23.23
N TRP A 148 -13.23 -13.90 -22.61
CA TRP A 148 -12.35 -13.05 -21.80
C TRP A 148 -11.72 -11.90 -22.60
N ASP A 149 -11.31 -12.14 -23.85
CA ASP A 149 -10.69 -11.10 -24.69
C ASP A 149 -11.68 -9.99 -25.03
N THR A 150 -12.93 -10.34 -25.30
CA THR A 150 -14.00 -9.35 -25.50
C THR A 150 -14.24 -8.50 -24.25
N ILE A 151 -14.25 -9.14 -23.07
CA ILE A 151 -14.38 -8.44 -21.77
C ILE A 151 -13.21 -7.49 -21.55
N LYS A 152 -11.99 -7.97 -21.79
CA LYS A 152 -10.75 -7.20 -21.65
C LYS A 152 -10.74 -5.97 -22.57
N GLN A 153 -11.10 -6.13 -23.85
CA GLN A 153 -11.18 -5.02 -24.81
C GLN A 153 -12.24 -3.98 -24.40
N ARG A 154 -13.41 -4.43 -23.97
CA ARG A 154 -14.48 -3.57 -23.47
C ARG A 154 -14.02 -2.79 -22.23
N THR A 155 -13.44 -3.46 -21.27
CA THR A 155 -12.97 -2.87 -20.03
C THR A 155 -11.84 -1.88 -20.26
N ALA A 156 -10.96 -2.14 -21.23
CA ALA A 156 -9.93 -1.20 -21.67
C ALA A 156 -10.53 0.11 -22.22
N LYS A 157 -11.62 0.02 -22.98
CA LYS A 157 -12.34 1.20 -23.51
C LYS A 157 -13.00 2.00 -22.39
N ILE A 158 -13.63 1.31 -21.42
CA ILE A 158 -14.29 1.92 -20.25
C ILE A 158 -13.25 2.67 -19.41
N PHE A 159 -12.17 2.02 -19.02
CA PHE A 159 -11.12 2.58 -18.18
C PHE A 159 -9.99 3.25 -18.96
N SER A 160 -10.25 3.67 -20.20
CA SER A 160 -9.25 4.44 -20.94
C SER A 160 -8.89 5.72 -20.19
N SER A 161 -7.59 6.00 -20.10
CA SER A 161 -7.07 7.17 -19.40
C SER A 161 -7.67 8.47 -20.00
N SER A 162 -8.08 9.39 -19.13
CA SER A 162 -8.52 10.71 -19.49
C SER A 162 -7.78 11.77 -18.65
N LYS A 163 -7.82 13.04 -19.09
CA LYS A 163 -7.25 14.16 -18.31
C LYS A 163 -7.89 14.28 -16.92
N THR A 164 -9.16 13.93 -16.81
CA THR A 164 -9.94 13.99 -15.56
C THR A 164 -9.65 12.78 -14.65
N HIS A 165 -9.43 11.60 -15.23
CA HIS A 165 -9.21 10.35 -14.48
C HIS A 165 -7.93 9.63 -14.95
N PRO A 166 -6.73 10.16 -14.62
CA PRO A 166 -5.47 9.59 -15.09
C PRO A 166 -5.17 8.18 -14.54
N ASN A 167 -5.79 7.82 -13.41
CA ASN A 167 -5.59 6.52 -12.76
C ASN A 167 -6.56 5.43 -13.27
N SER A 168 -7.46 5.73 -14.21
CA SER A 168 -8.40 4.75 -14.75
C SER A 168 -7.69 3.57 -15.41
N PHE A 169 -6.56 3.82 -16.07
CA PHE A 169 -5.76 2.75 -16.68
C PHE A 169 -5.14 1.80 -15.64
N GLU A 170 -4.75 2.29 -14.47
CA GLU A 170 -4.30 1.43 -13.37
C GLU A 170 -5.43 0.52 -12.88
N LYS A 171 -6.66 1.03 -12.84
CA LYS A 171 -7.85 0.23 -12.51
C LYS A 171 -8.09 -0.88 -13.55
N PHE A 172 -7.88 -0.59 -14.83
CA PHE A 172 -7.89 -1.62 -15.87
C PHE A 172 -6.85 -2.71 -15.61
N LYS A 173 -5.63 -2.35 -15.26
CA LYS A 173 -4.59 -3.34 -14.90
C LYS A 173 -5.05 -4.24 -13.74
N HIS A 174 -5.66 -3.66 -12.70
CA HIS A 174 -6.24 -4.43 -11.59
C HIS A 174 -7.34 -5.40 -12.04
N PHE A 175 -8.16 -4.98 -13.02
CA PHE A 175 -9.25 -5.79 -13.55
C PHE A 175 -8.77 -7.00 -14.36
N VAL A 176 -7.69 -6.84 -15.13
CA VAL A 176 -7.16 -7.88 -16.00
C VAL A 176 -6.06 -8.73 -15.38
N LEU A 177 -5.63 -8.41 -14.17
CA LEU A 177 -4.52 -9.08 -13.51
C LEU A 177 -4.85 -10.54 -13.19
N ILE A 178 -3.99 -11.46 -13.65
CA ILE A 178 -4.15 -12.90 -13.49
C ILE A 178 -3.45 -13.36 -12.21
N GLY A 179 -4.13 -14.18 -11.41
CA GLY A 179 -3.55 -14.82 -10.22
C GLY A 179 -3.25 -13.90 -9.05
N ASN A 180 -2.46 -14.41 -8.11
CA ASN A 180 -2.07 -13.72 -6.87
C ASN A 180 -0.89 -12.77 -7.04
N GLN A 181 -0.55 -12.36 -8.25
CA GLN A 181 0.52 -11.39 -8.44
C GLN A 181 0.19 -10.11 -7.66
N ASN A 182 1.01 -9.85 -6.66
CA ASN A 182 0.84 -8.74 -5.76
C ASN A 182 1.03 -7.42 -6.50
N ALA A 183 -0.07 -6.76 -6.85
CA ALA A 183 -0.08 -5.33 -7.12
C ALA A 183 0.26 -4.50 -5.85
N ASN A 184 0.58 -5.17 -4.75
CA ASN A 184 0.54 -4.65 -3.38
C ASN A 184 1.89 -4.25 -2.80
N TYR A 185 2.98 -4.24 -3.58
CA TYR A 185 4.28 -3.81 -3.03
C TYR A 185 4.22 -2.41 -2.38
N LEU A 186 3.40 -1.50 -2.93
CA LEU A 186 3.21 -0.17 -2.34
C LEU A 186 2.25 -0.14 -1.14
N THR A 187 1.26 -1.05 -1.09
CA THR A 187 0.38 -1.19 0.08
C THR A 187 1.10 -1.88 1.23
N GLU A 188 1.91 -2.89 0.98
CA GLU A 188 2.74 -3.54 2.00
C GLU A 188 3.71 -2.54 2.66
N ILE A 189 4.31 -1.62 1.91
CA ILE A 189 5.17 -0.57 2.47
C ILE A 189 4.36 0.41 3.35
N ASN A 190 3.15 0.77 2.95
CA ASN A 190 2.28 1.64 3.74
C ASN A 190 1.81 0.94 5.03
N ASP A 191 1.44 -0.33 4.94
CA ASP A 191 1.02 -1.12 6.09
C ASP A 191 2.16 -1.33 7.09
N GLN A 192 3.38 -1.52 6.59
CA GLN A 192 4.59 -1.58 7.42
C GLN A 192 4.90 -0.25 8.09
N HIS A 193 4.63 0.88 7.44
CA HIS A 193 4.78 2.19 8.06
C HIS A 193 3.76 2.41 9.20
N HIS A 194 2.49 2.08 8.97
CA HIS A 194 1.46 2.13 10.02
C HIS A 194 1.80 1.22 11.19
N LEU A 195 2.21 -0.01 10.92
CA LEU A 195 2.65 -0.95 11.94
C LEU A 195 3.83 -0.38 12.75
N SER A 196 4.78 0.29 12.08
CA SER A 196 5.92 0.92 12.73
C SER A 196 5.52 2.02 13.70
N LEU A 197 4.53 2.85 13.34
CA LEU A 197 3.99 3.89 14.23
C LEU A 197 3.27 3.28 15.44
N GLU A 198 2.48 2.24 15.24
CA GLU A 198 1.80 1.54 16.34
C GLU A 198 2.79 0.86 17.28
N VAL A 199 3.84 0.22 16.74
CA VAL A 199 4.95 -0.34 17.52
C VAL A 199 5.62 0.73 18.36
N GLN A 200 5.92 1.90 17.77
CA GLN A 200 6.51 3.03 18.51
C GLN A 200 5.60 3.51 19.63
N CYS A 201 4.31 3.70 19.36
CA CYS A 201 3.33 4.09 20.37
C CYS A 201 3.23 3.08 21.51
N TYR A 202 3.27 1.79 21.19
CA TYR A 202 3.26 0.73 22.20
C TYR A 202 4.52 0.73 23.07
N LEU A 203 5.70 0.80 22.45
CA LEU A 203 6.97 0.75 23.17
C LEU A 203 7.20 1.99 24.05
N ASN A 204 6.76 3.16 23.60
CA ASN A 204 6.83 4.39 24.40
C ASN A 204 6.00 4.35 25.70
N LYS A 205 5.03 3.42 25.79
CA LYS A 205 4.28 3.19 27.04
C LYS A 205 5.04 2.31 28.03
N ILE A 206 6.05 1.59 27.56
CA ILE A 206 6.82 0.62 28.36
C ILE A 206 8.17 1.21 28.76
N CYS A 207 8.79 1.95 27.87
CA CYS A 207 10.11 2.54 28.04
C CYS A 207 10.10 4.00 27.61
N SER A 208 10.65 4.90 28.44
CA SER A 208 10.73 6.34 28.14
C SER A 208 11.77 6.67 27.07
N ASN A 209 12.74 5.78 26.84
CA ASN A 209 13.84 6.00 25.90
C ASN A 209 13.76 5.01 24.73
N VAL A 210 12.87 5.29 23.78
CA VAL A 210 12.72 4.48 22.55
C VAL A 210 13.38 5.20 21.38
N LEU A 211 14.45 4.62 20.85
CA LEU A 211 15.19 5.15 19.70
C LEU A 211 14.80 4.40 18.43
N MET A 212 14.45 5.17 17.40
CA MET A 212 14.07 4.62 16.10
C MET A 212 15.23 4.75 15.12
N SER A 213 15.76 3.62 14.65
CA SER A 213 16.80 3.53 13.63
C SER A 213 16.22 3.25 12.26
N LYS A 214 16.90 3.72 11.21
CA LYS A 214 16.50 3.46 9.81
C LYS A 214 17.25 2.25 9.28
N GLY A 215 16.58 1.34 8.61
CA GLY A 215 17.18 0.13 8.03
C GLY A 215 18.37 0.39 7.09
N PHE A 216 18.35 1.54 6.38
CA PHE A 216 19.48 2.01 5.57
C PHE A 216 20.76 2.18 6.41
N VAL A 217 20.65 2.69 7.63
CA VAL A 217 21.80 2.88 8.53
C VAL A 217 22.40 1.53 8.91
N ASN A 218 21.58 0.55 9.20
CA ASN A 218 22.03 -0.79 9.55
C ASN A 218 22.77 -1.47 8.39
N ASN A 219 22.30 -1.29 7.15
CA ASN A 219 22.99 -1.81 5.98
C ASN A 219 24.38 -1.17 5.80
N ARG A 220 24.48 0.15 5.96
CA ARG A 220 25.75 0.87 5.88
C ARG A 220 26.72 0.46 7.01
N LEU A 221 26.23 0.31 8.23
CA LEU A 221 27.06 -0.16 9.34
C LEU A 221 27.55 -1.60 9.11
N ARG A 222 26.67 -2.47 8.58
CA ARG A 222 27.03 -3.84 8.22
C ARG A 222 28.16 -3.86 7.20
N GLU A 223 28.07 -3.07 6.14
CA GLU A 223 29.11 -2.94 5.11
C GLU A 223 30.43 -2.44 5.71
N LYS A 224 30.38 -1.39 6.53
CA LYS A 224 31.58 -0.81 7.16
C LYS A 224 32.23 -1.73 8.20
N TRP A 225 31.45 -2.58 8.86
CA TRP A 225 31.97 -3.55 9.83
C TRP A 225 32.32 -4.90 9.21
N ASN A 226 32.24 -5.03 7.88
CA ASN A 226 32.49 -6.26 7.13
C ASN A 226 31.74 -7.48 7.70
N LEU A 227 30.50 -7.25 8.12
CA LEU A 227 29.62 -8.31 8.60
C LEU A 227 28.97 -8.99 7.41
N ASP A 228 29.63 -10.03 6.89
CA ASP A 228 29.10 -10.80 5.77
C ASP A 228 27.84 -11.53 6.14
N LEU A 229 26.82 -11.36 5.33
CA LEU A 229 25.68 -12.28 5.35
C LEU A 229 26.05 -13.51 4.54
N PRO A 230 25.59 -14.71 4.93
CA PRO A 230 25.84 -15.90 4.17
C PRO A 230 25.50 -15.66 2.69
N GLU A 231 26.39 -16.11 1.80
CA GLU A 231 26.26 -15.91 0.35
C GLU A 231 24.87 -16.30 -0.15
N LYS A 232 24.37 -15.50 -1.05
CA LYS A 232 23.05 -15.62 -1.70
C LYS A 232 22.97 -16.90 -2.54
N LYS A 233 22.85 -18.04 -1.94
CA LYS A 233 22.64 -19.30 -2.69
C LYS A 233 21.16 -19.51 -2.97
N GLU A 234 20.25 -18.80 -3.04
CA GLU A 234 18.85 -18.89 -3.46
C GLU A 234 17.98 -17.82 -2.77
N ARG A 235 17.32 -16.98 -3.58
CA ARG A 235 16.49 -15.88 -3.07
C ARG A 235 15.31 -16.31 -2.18
N GLN A 236 14.93 -17.56 -2.20
CA GLN A 236 13.82 -18.09 -1.39
C GLN A 236 14.24 -18.42 0.05
N THR A 237 15.47 -18.86 0.28
CA THR A 237 15.97 -19.20 1.62
C THR A 237 16.37 -17.97 2.45
N PHE A 238 16.57 -16.81 1.82
CA PHE A 238 17.02 -15.58 2.49
C PHE A 238 15.97 -14.96 3.41
N LEU A 239 14.67 -15.11 3.12
CA LEU A 239 13.57 -14.60 3.96
C LEU A 239 13.29 -15.49 5.17
N GLU A 240 13.77 -16.75 5.16
CA GLU A 240 13.54 -17.71 6.24
C GLU A 240 14.75 -17.79 7.20
N ASP A 241 15.87 -17.14 6.87
CA ASP A 241 17.05 -17.16 7.73
C ASP A 241 16.97 -16.13 8.86
N TYR A 242 16.47 -16.55 10.01
CA TYR A 242 16.35 -15.72 11.22
C TYR A 242 17.68 -15.13 11.73
N ARG A 243 18.84 -15.65 11.31
CA ARG A 243 20.17 -15.12 11.68
C ARG A 243 20.36 -13.70 11.15
N ILE A 244 19.76 -13.36 10.00
CA ILE A 244 19.80 -12.01 9.43
C ILE A 244 19.09 -11.01 10.35
N HIS A 245 17.94 -11.39 10.88
CA HIS A 245 17.20 -10.55 11.81
C HIS A 245 17.96 -10.38 13.13
N ALA A 246 18.61 -11.42 13.62
CA ALA A 246 19.48 -11.34 14.81
C ALA A 246 20.69 -10.40 14.56
N LEU A 247 21.34 -10.51 13.40
CA LEU A 247 22.43 -9.62 13.00
C LEU A 247 21.97 -8.16 12.92
N HIS A 248 20.83 -7.90 12.30
CA HIS A 248 20.27 -6.54 12.24
C HIS A 248 19.92 -6.00 13.62
N ALA A 249 19.39 -6.82 14.52
CA ALA A 249 19.11 -6.43 15.89
C ALA A 249 20.40 -6.07 16.65
N LEU A 250 21.47 -6.87 16.47
CA LEU A 250 22.79 -6.58 17.05
C LEU A 250 23.37 -5.26 16.53
N ILE A 251 23.36 -5.04 15.21
CA ILE A 251 23.82 -3.79 14.60
C ILE A 251 23.01 -2.60 15.14
N THR A 252 21.69 -2.76 15.27
CA THR A 252 20.81 -1.71 15.83
C THR A 252 21.17 -1.42 17.28
N ALA A 253 21.41 -2.44 18.09
CA ALA A 253 21.79 -2.27 19.50
C ALA A 253 23.12 -1.53 19.65
N CYS A 254 24.10 -1.83 18.78
CA CYS A 254 25.42 -1.19 18.77
C CYS A 254 25.44 0.19 18.09
N SER A 255 24.39 0.60 17.38
CA SER A 255 24.33 1.89 16.69
C SER A 255 24.10 3.04 17.68
N GLU A 256 25.14 3.80 17.96
CA GLU A 256 25.03 5.03 18.78
C GLU A 256 24.90 6.28 17.89
N PRO A 257 24.23 7.35 18.39
CA PRO A 257 24.11 8.62 17.66
C PRO A 257 25.46 9.21 17.24
N LYS A 258 26.52 9.00 18.01
CA LYS A 258 27.90 9.44 17.70
C LYS A 258 28.41 8.76 16.42
N PHE A 259 28.22 7.44 16.27
CA PHE A 259 28.59 6.71 15.06
C PHE A 259 27.79 7.15 13.85
N LEU A 260 26.51 7.45 14.03
CA LEU A 260 25.64 7.91 12.95
C LEU A 260 26.07 9.29 12.43
N ASN A 261 26.47 10.17 13.32
CA ASN A 261 26.98 11.49 12.95
C ASN A 261 28.33 11.38 12.26
N ALA A 262 29.25 10.54 12.75
CA ALA A 262 30.53 10.27 12.10
C ALA A 262 30.34 9.68 10.69
N LEU A 263 29.42 8.73 10.52
CA LEU A 263 29.10 8.15 9.21
C LEU A 263 28.50 9.20 8.25
N ALA A 264 27.66 10.09 8.75
CA ALA A 264 27.07 11.16 7.94
C ALA A 264 28.13 12.19 7.51
N HIS A 265 29.10 12.48 8.36
CA HIS A 265 30.25 13.32 8.01
C HIS A 265 31.15 12.66 6.94
N TYR A 266 31.49 11.40 7.13
CA TYR A 266 32.32 10.65 6.20
C TYR A 266 31.69 10.59 4.78
N ASN A 267 30.41 10.29 4.69
CA ASN A 267 29.70 10.25 3.40
C ASN A 267 29.63 11.62 2.69
N ARG A 268 29.71 12.74 3.41
CA ARG A 268 29.79 14.07 2.79
C ARG A 268 31.13 14.31 2.13
N PHE A 269 32.21 13.76 2.67
CA PHE A 269 33.56 13.88 2.08
C PHE A 269 33.73 12.95 0.87
N GLU A 270 33.19 11.74 0.88
CA GLU A 270 33.23 10.84 -0.28
C GLU A 270 32.48 11.41 -1.49
N THR A 271 31.33 12.06 -1.29
CA THR A 271 30.55 12.68 -2.39
C THR A 271 31.17 14.00 -2.91
N SER A 272 32.08 14.63 -2.17
CA SER A 272 32.78 15.85 -2.61
C SER A 272 34.14 15.57 -3.24
N SER A 273 34.63 14.34 -3.21
CA SER A 273 35.88 13.92 -3.82
C SER A 273 35.76 13.21 -5.15
N ASP A 274 34.55 13.12 -5.70
CA ASP A 274 34.28 12.57 -7.04
C ASP A 274 34.06 13.73 -8.04
N PRO A 275 35.08 14.11 -8.84
CA PRO A 275 35.00 15.25 -9.75
C PRO A 275 34.23 14.94 -11.06
N SER A 276 33.47 13.84 -11.13
CA SER A 276 32.81 13.36 -12.34
C SER A 276 31.26 13.32 -12.24
N LEU A 277 30.65 14.28 -11.52
CA LEU A 277 29.19 14.53 -11.62
C LEU A 277 28.93 16.02 -11.72
#